data_a14c458e6527bdb31c52ea945a8b1e1e
#
_entry.id   a14c458e6527bdb31c52ea945a8b1e1e
#
_cell.length_a   1.000
_cell.length_b   1.000
_cell.length_c   1.000
_cell.angle_alpha   90.00
_cell.angle_beta   90.00
_cell.angle_gamma   90.00
#
_symmetry.space_group_name_H-M   'P 1'
#
loop_
_entity.id
_entity.type
_entity.pdbx_description
1 polymer ?
#
loop_
_entity_poly.entity_id
_entity_poly.type
_entity_poly.pdbx_seq_one_letter_code
_entity_poly.pdbx_strand_id
1 'polypeptide(L)'
;MSNKLETSIKAFTEKDQFSHGKYNFPALFTVFGTPKSGKSYYVFNLLKEIKDNFDRIIIYLGTKDAAAGFLGLADKDAKKKPQINVLFKYDANDLYAYFKKLETEQLQLIEANKKPKRVLLVFDDILGLHGFMTTNRAKPSPIHEISANYRHLGLSVIITSQSYMDVIKPIRALNFKYCIITSVGMKDLKLIGEEHENLYFSGKDIIEIFKNIRSHGIGNCMLISNDDDDLNRFWWIHKNGEITNIKPL
;
A
#
# COMPACT_ATOMS: atom_id res chain seq x y z
N MET A 1 -5.64 0.20 32.12
CA MET A 1 -6.08 -0.19 30.76
C MET A 1 -5.02 0.08 29.68
N SER A 2 -4.25 1.19 29.74
CA SER A 2 -3.24 1.51 28.71
C SER A 2 -2.12 0.45 28.58
N ASN A 3 -1.54 -0.03 29.68
CA ASN A 3 -0.44 -1.01 29.65
C ASN A 3 -0.80 -2.38 29.04
N LYS A 4 -2.07 -2.82 29.14
CA LYS A 4 -2.52 -4.07 28.52
C LYS A 4 -2.68 -3.92 27.00
N LEU A 5 -3.12 -2.75 26.56
CA LEU A 5 -3.27 -2.46 25.13
C LEU A 5 -1.90 -2.37 24.44
N GLU A 6 -0.94 -1.65 25.07
CA GLU A 6 0.43 -1.54 24.53
C GLU A 6 1.14 -2.90 24.47
N THR A 7 0.98 -3.73 25.51
CA THR A 7 1.57 -5.07 25.53
C THR A 7 0.92 -5.99 24.49
N SER A 8 -0.40 -5.88 24.29
CA SER A 8 -1.13 -6.64 23.26
C SER A 8 -0.76 -6.20 21.84
N ILE A 9 -0.62 -4.90 21.60
CA ILE A 9 -0.21 -4.34 20.33
C ILE A 9 1.22 -4.77 19.98
N LYS A 10 2.14 -4.74 20.95
CA LYS A 10 3.54 -5.15 20.76
C LYS A 10 3.66 -6.65 20.47
N ALA A 11 2.91 -7.47 21.18
CA ALA A 11 2.85 -8.92 20.93
C ALA A 11 2.23 -9.26 19.58
N PHE A 12 1.30 -8.44 19.08
CA PHE A 12 0.68 -8.57 17.78
C PHE A 12 1.66 -8.31 16.63
N THR A 13 2.41 -7.20 16.68
CA THR A 13 3.35 -6.80 15.62
C THR A 13 4.51 -7.79 15.45
N GLU A 14 4.94 -8.47 16.49
CA GLU A 14 6.03 -9.43 16.44
C GLU A 14 5.61 -10.84 15.96
N LYS A 15 4.38 -11.28 16.31
CA LYS A 15 3.92 -12.67 16.05
C LYS A 15 3.27 -12.88 14.70
N ASP A 16 2.77 -11.82 14.05
CA ASP A 16 1.99 -11.92 12.81
C ASP A 16 2.70 -11.35 11.58
N GLN A 17 3.96 -10.98 11.73
CA GLN A 17 4.80 -10.60 10.61
C GLN A 17 5.07 -11.80 9.71
N PHE A 18 5.05 -11.57 8.40
CA PHE A 18 5.54 -12.50 7.40
C PHE A 18 6.24 -11.75 6.28
N SER A 19 7.12 -12.44 5.58
CA SER A 19 7.86 -11.87 4.45
C SER A 19 7.49 -12.57 3.16
N HIS A 20 7.52 -11.81 2.05
CA HIS A 20 7.42 -12.35 0.70
C HIS A 20 8.41 -11.59 -0.19
N GLY A 21 9.46 -12.28 -0.63
CA GLY A 21 10.56 -11.64 -1.36
C GLY A 21 11.18 -10.50 -0.56
N LYS A 22 11.16 -9.28 -1.13
CA LYS A 22 11.63 -8.05 -0.49
C LYS A 22 10.67 -7.51 0.58
N TYR A 23 9.40 -7.90 0.58
CA TYR A 23 8.36 -7.25 1.34
C TYR A 23 8.09 -7.92 2.68
N ASN A 24 8.03 -7.13 3.76
CA ASN A 24 7.68 -7.54 5.10
C ASN A 24 6.28 -7.00 5.47
N PHE A 25 5.39 -7.87 5.95
CA PHE A 25 4.01 -7.58 6.30
C PHE A 25 3.77 -7.63 7.81
N PRO A 26 2.84 -6.82 8.35
CA PRO A 26 1.92 -5.92 7.67
C PRO A 26 2.60 -4.72 7.02
N ALA A 27 2.06 -4.24 5.90
CA ALA A 27 2.63 -3.17 5.11
C ALA A 27 1.60 -2.24 4.50
N LEU A 28 1.95 -0.95 4.38
CA LEU A 28 1.25 0.02 3.54
C LEU A 28 2.08 0.25 2.28
N PHE A 29 1.52 -0.11 1.14
CA PHE A 29 2.06 0.18 -0.17
C PHE A 29 1.36 1.39 -0.77
N THR A 30 2.13 2.29 -1.32
CA THR A 30 1.63 3.34 -2.22
C THR A 30 2.19 3.10 -3.62
N VAL A 31 1.33 3.14 -4.64
CA VAL A 31 1.72 2.89 -6.04
C VAL A 31 1.29 4.07 -6.89
N PHE A 32 2.28 4.80 -7.41
CA PHE A 32 2.05 6.03 -8.17
C PHE A 32 2.36 5.85 -9.64
N GLY A 33 1.53 6.49 -10.47
CA GLY A 33 1.83 6.59 -11.90
C GLY A 33 0.66 7.07 -12.74
N THR A 34 0.98 7.70 -13.84
CA THR A 34 0.02 8.20 -14.82
C THR A 34 -0.87 7.07 -15.38
N PRO A 35 -2.00 7.39 -16.04
CA PRO A 35 -2.81 6.37 -16.71
C PRO A 35 -1.95 5.50 -17.65
N LYS A 36 -2.26 4.21 -17.73
CA LYS A 36 -1.55 3.22 -18.57
C LYS A 36 -0.07 3.01 -18.23
N SER A 37 0.40 3.45 -17.07
CA SER A 37 1.79 3.26 -16.63
C SER A 37 2.11 1.86 -16.07
N GLY A 38 1.09 1.01 -15.88
CA GLY A 38 1.25 -0.34 -15.36
C GLY A 38 0.95 -0.49 -13.86
N LYS A 39 0.40 0.53 -13.17
CA LYS A 39 0.04 0.44 -11.73
C LYS A 39 -0.79 -0.79 -11.39
N SER A 40 -1.98 -0.90 -12.00
CA SER A 40 -2.91 -2.01 -11.72
C SER A 40 -2.31 -3.36 -12.13
N TYR A 41 -1.50 -3.40 -13.18
CA TYR A 41 -0.77 -4.61 -13.58
C TYR A 41 0.26 -5.03 -12.50
N TYR A 42 1.01 -4.06 -11.96
CA TYR A 42 1.94 -4.31 -10.86
C TYR A 42 1.20 -4.85 -9.63
N VAL A 43 0.12 -4.17 -9.20
CA VAL A 43 -0.69 -4.59 -8.05
C VAL A 43 -1.28 -5.99 -8.27
N PHE A 44 -1.78 -6.25 -9.46
CA PHE A 44 -2.33 -7.57 -9.82
C PHE A 44 -1.29 -8.69 -9.70
N ASN A 45 -0.07 -8.47 -10.20
CA ASN A 45 0.99 -9.47 -10.11
C ASN A 45 1.44 -9.66 -8.65
N LEU A 46 1.59 -8.58 -7.90
CA LEU A 46 1.89 -8.67 -6.47
C LEU A 46 0.81 -9.47 -5.74
N LEU A 47 -0.48 -9.21 -6.00
CA LEU A 47 -1.58 -9.94 -5.39
C LEU A 47 -1.55 -11.44 -5.73
N LYS A 48 -1.22 -11.81 -6.95
CA LYS A 48 -1.07 -13.23 -7.33
C LYS A 48 -0.07 -13.97 -6.45
N GLU A 49 1.02 -13.30 -6.10
CA GLU A 49 2.10 -13.87 -5.33
C GLU A 49 1.79 -13.93 -3.84
N ILE A 50 1.16 -12.89 -3.29
CA ILE A 50 0.99 -12.76 -1.83
C ILE A 50 -0.38 -13.21 -1.31
N LYS A 51 -1.39 -13.39 -2.18
CA LYS A 51 -2.80 -13.61 -1.77
C LYS A 51 -2.97 -14.73 -0.75
N ASP A 52 -2.26 -15.84 -0.90
CA ASP A 52 -2.42 -17.02 -0.07
C ASP A 52 -1.91 -16.82 1.37
N ASN A 53 -1.22 -15.71 1.63
CA ASN A 53 -0.79 -15.32 2.96
C ASN A 53 -1.87 -14.58 3.77
N PHE A 54 -3.02 -14.25 3.16
CA PHE A 54 -4.09 -13.52 3.80
C PHE A 54 -5.31 -14.39 4.06
N ASP A 55 -6.05 -14.06 5.11
CA ASP A 55 -7.35 -14.67 5.40
C ASP A 55 -8.46 -14.00 4.59
N ARG A 56 -8.32 -12.69 4.34
CA ARG A 56 -9.30 -11.87 3.62
C ARG A 56 -8.60 -10.81 2.78
N ILE A 57 -9.05 -10.64 1.54
CA ILE A 57 -8.61 -9.55 0.65
C ILE A 57 -9.85 -8.78 0.19
N ILE A 58 -9.82 -7.47 0.30
CA ILE A 58 -10.90 -6.58 -0.10
C ILE A 58 -10.34 -5.56 -1.07
N ILE A 59 -10.89 -5.55 -2.27
CA ILE A 59 -10.42 -4.72 -3.37
C ILE A 59 -11.50 -3.70 -3.70
N TYR A 60 -11.18 -2.43 -3.48
CA TYR A 60 -11.99 -1.29 -3.86
C TYR A 60 -11.47 -0.72 -5.18
N LEU A 61 -12.36 -0.66 -6.18
CA LEU A 61 -12.01 -0.21 -7.52
C LEU A 61 -12.74 1.08 -7.88
N GLY A 62 -12.02 2.07 -8.35
CA GLY A 62 -12.59 3.32 -8.83
C GLY A 62 -13.38 3.17 -10.13
N THR A 63 -13.02 2.20 -10.98
CA THR A 63 -13.66 1.96 -12.28
C THR A 63 -13.99 0.49 -12.49
N LYS A 64 -15.04 0.22 -13.30
CA LYS A 64 -15.44 -1.16 -13.65
C LYS A 64 -14.43 -1.85 -14.56
N ASP A 65 -13.72 -1.08 -15.39
CA ASP A 65 -12.78 -1.64 -16.37
C ASP A 65 -11.55 -2.26 -15.71
N ALA A 66 -11.14 -1.72 -14.55
CA ALA A 66 -10.08 -2.31 -13.73
C ALA A 66 -10.47 -3.68 -13.14
N ALA A 67 -11.77 -3.96 -13.04
CA ALA A 67 -12.29 -5.14 -12.40
C ALA A 67 -11.97 -6.45 -13.09
N ALA A 68 -11.97 -6.47 -14.41
CA ALA A 68 -11.83 -7.72 -15.17
C ALA A 68 -10.55 -8.48 -14.79
N GLY A 69 -9.45 -7.76 -14.51
CA GLY A 69 -8.22 -8.34 -14.02
C GLY A 69 -8.35 -8.92 -12.60
N PHE A 70 -8.91 -8.14 -11.68
CA PHE A 70 -9.03 -8.52 -10.26
C PHE A 70 -10.09 -9.59 -9.99
N LEU A 71 -11.16 -9.64 -10.78
CA LEU A 71 -12.19 -10.70 -10.68
C LEU A 71 -11.61 -12.08 -10.99
N GLY A 72 -10.58 -12.17 -11.83
CA GLY A 72 -9.86 -13.42 -12.09
C GLY A 72 -9.05 -13.95 -10.90
N LEU A 73 -8.84 -13.13 -9.85
CA LEU A 73 -8.20 -13.57 -8.60
C LEU A 73 -9.21 -14.19 -7.63
N ALA A 74 -10.50 -13.84 -7.74
CA ALA A 74 -11.54 -14.39 -6.90
C ALA A 74 -11.76 -15.86 -7.28
N ASP A 75 -11.40 -16.77 -6.38
CA ASP A 75 -11.70 -18.19 -6.52
C ASP A 75 -13.22 -18.37 -6.45
N LYS A 76 -13.81 -19.15 -7.37
CA LYS A 76 -15.25 -19.43 -7.40
C LYS A 76 -15.71 -20.27 -6.20
N ASP A 77 -14.78 -20.85 -5.46
CA ASP A 77 -15.06 -21.66 -4.30
C ASP A 77 -14.97 -20.84 -3.01
N ALA A 78 -16.12 -20.40 -2.50
CA ALA A 78 -16.24 -19.58 -1.28
C ALA A 78 -15.69 -20.24 0.00
N LYS A 79 -15.33 -21.53 -0.05
CA LYS A 79 -14.73 -22.25 1.10
C LYS A 79 -13.22 -22.18 1.15
N LYS A 80 -12.56 -21.76 0.05
CA LYS A 80 -11.11 -21.59 0.02
C LYS A 80 -10.69 -20.23 0.57
N LYS A 81 -9.59 -20.19 1.31
CA LYS A 81 -8.90 -18.95 1.70
C LYS A 81 -7.91 -18.54 0.60
N PRO A 82 -7.69 -17.25 0.37
CA PRO A 82 -8.35 -16.11 1.00
C PRO A 82 -9.76 -15.84 0.46
N GLN A 83 -10.62 -15.24 1.30
CA GLN A 83 -11.87 -14.66 0.82
C GLN A 83 -11.57 -13.36 0.08
N ILE A 84 -11.74 -13.35 -1.24
CA ILE A 84 -11.48 -12.17 -2.07
C ILE A 84 -12.82 -11.51 -2.42
N ASN A 85 -13.00 -10.28 -1.96
CA ASN A 85 -14.17 -9.44 -2.24
C ASN A 85 -13.75 -8.25 -3.11
N VAL A 86 -14.38 -8.10 -4.27
CA VAL A 86 -14.18 -6.97 -5.16
C VAL A 86 -15.40 -6.06 -5.08
N LEU A 87 -15.21 -4.82 -4.68
CA LEU A 87 -16.26 -3.84 -4.42
C LEU A 87 -16.15 -2.66 -5.39
N PHE A 88 -17.30 -2.27 -5.95
CA PHE A 88 -17.43 -1.14 -6.85
C PHE A 88 -18.38 -0.11 -6.29
N LYS A 89 -18.17 1.16 -6.60
CA LYS A 89 -19.07 2.26 -6.25
C LYS A 89 -19.46 2.21 -4.77
N TYR A 90 -18.54 2.48 -3.92
CA TYR A 90 -18.80 2.59 -2.50
C TYR A 90 -18.71 4.05 -2.06
N ASP A 91 -19.44 4.37 -0.99
CA ASP A 91 -19.41 5.63 -0.30
C ASP A 91 -18.26 5.65 0.73
N ALA A 92 -17.70 6.82 0.99
CA ALA A 92 -16.69 6.99 2.04
C ALA A 92 -17.22 6.63 3.44
N ASN A 93 -18.52 6.83 3.70
CA ASN A 93 -19.16 6.46 4.95
C ASN A 93 -19.28 4.93 5.09
N ASP A 94 -19.58 4.22 4.00
CA ASP A 94 -19.62 2.75 3.99
C ASP A 94 -18.24 2.17 4.27
N LEU A 95 -17.19 2.73 3.67
CA LEU A 95 -15.81 2.35 3.96
C LEU A 95 -15.46 2.59 5.43
N TYR A 96 -15.84 3.74 5.98
CA TYR A 96 -15.58 4.07 7.37
C TYR A 96 -16.29 3.11 8.33
N ALA A 97 -17.57 2.84 8.08
CA ALA A 97 -18.34 1.88 8.87
C ALA A 97 -17.75 0.47 8.80
N TYR A 98 -17.35 0.04 7.60
CA TYR A 98 -16.66 -1.23 7.41
C TYR A 98 -15.33 -1.30 8.17
N PHE A 99 -14.52 -0.24 8.08
CA PHE A 99 -13.24 -0.18 8.79
C PHE A 99 -13.43 -0.25 10.30
N LYS A 100 -14.39 0.48 10.87
CA LYS A 100 -14.72 0.42 12.31
C LYS A 100 -15.16 -0.97 12.76
N LYS A 101 -15.93 -1.66 11.93
CA LYS A 101 -16.28 -3.07 12.18
C LYS A 101 -15.06 -3.99 12.17
N LEU A 102 -14.18 -3.81 11.19
CA LEU A 102 -12.94 -4.58 11.08
C LEU A 102 -12.00 -4.30 12.26
N GLU A 103 -11.84 -3.03 12.65
CA GLU A 103 -11.08 -2.62 13.82
C GLU A 103 -11.59 -3.32 15.09
N THR A 104 -12.90 -3.30 15.32
CA THR A 104 -13.55 -3.98 16.46
C THR A 104 -13.28 -5.48 16.42
N GLU A 105 -13.43 -6.13 15.26
CA GLU A 105 -13.18 -7.57 15.08
C GLU A 105 -11.72 -7.92 15.44
N GLN A 106 -10.76 -7.13 14.99
CA GLN A 106 -9.34 -7.37 15.26
C GLN A 106 -8.99 -7.16 16.73
N LEU A 107 -9.49 -6.09 17.34
CA LEU A 107 -9.27 -5.80 18.75
C LEU A 107 -9.84 -6.90 19.66
N GLN A 108 -11.05 -7.38 19.38
CA GLN A 108 -11.65 -8.50 20.12
C GLN A 108 -10.81 -9.79 20.04
N LEU A 109 -10.22 -10.07 18.87
CA LEU A 109 -9.32 -11.23 18.73
C LEU A 109 -8.04 -11.05 19.58
N ILE A 110 -7.45 -9.84 19.55
CA ILE A 110 -6.25 -9.51 20.33
C ILE A 110 -6.54 -9.62 21.83
N GLU A 111 -7.64 -9.04 22.31
CA GLU A 111 -8.06 -9.10 23.72
C GLU A 111 -8.34 -10.54 24.19
N ALA A 112 -8.86 -11.38 23.31
CA ALA A 112 -9.09 -12.80 23.58
C ALA A 112 -7.82 -13.67 23.45
N ASN A 113 -6.64 -13.09 23.26
CA ASN A 113 -5.38 -13.79 22.95
C ASN A 113 -5.47 -14.75 21.74
N LYS A 114 -6.37 -14.45 20.79
CA LYS A 114 -6.49 -15.18 19.53
C LYS A 114 -5.68 -14.48 18.45
N LYS A 115 -5.24 -15.27 17.48
CA LYS A 115 -4.53 -14.72 16.32
C LYS A 115 -5.44 -13.80 15.52
N PRO A 116 -5.04 -12.54 15.28
CA PRO A 116 -5.78 -11.64 14.42
C PRO A 116 -5.80 -12.16 12.99
N LYS A 117 -6.82 -11.77 12.23
CA LYS A 117 -6.90 -12.09 10.80
C LYS A 117 -5.91 -11.28 10.00
N ARG A 118 -5.22 -11.91 9.07
CA ARG A 118 -4.42 -11.22 8.07
C ARG A 118 -5.36 -10.67 6.99
N VAL A 119 -5.56 -9.37 6.98
CA VAL A 119 -6.47 -8.71 6.03
C VAL A 119 -5.68 -7.77 5.14
N LEU A 120 -5.92 -7.85 3.83
CA LEU A 120 -5.38 -6.93 2.84
C LEU A 120 -6.49 -6.06 2.25
N LEU A 121 -6.32 -4.76 2.34
CA LEU A 121 -7.18 -3.75 1.72
C LEU A 121 -6.48 -3.19 0.49
N VAL A 122 -7.13 -3.21 -0.65
CA VAL A 122 -6.60 -2.67 -1.91
C VAL A 122 -7.51 -1.55 -2.38
N PHE A 123 -6.95 -0.37 -2.58
CA PHE A 123 -7.63 0.82 -3.06
C PHE A 123 -7.04 1.21 -4.41
N ASP A 124 -7.70 0.77 -5.50
CA ASP A 124 -7.20 1.02 -6.85
C ASP A 124 -7.94 2.20 -7.49
N ASP A 125 -7.19 3.28 -7.67
CA ASP A 125 -7.58 4.52 -8.36
C ASP A 125 -8.84 5.20 -7.77
N ILE A 126 -9.01 5.15 -6.45
CA ILE A 126 -10.19 5.67 -5.75
C ILE A 126 -10.01 7.06 -5.17
N LEU A 127 -8.78 7.57 -5.12
CA LEU A 127 -8.45 8.78 -4.37
C LEU A 127 -9.03 10.06 -5.01
N GLY A 128 -9.42 10.01 -6.28
CA GLY A 128 -10.17 11.07 -6.96
C GLY A 128 -11.65 11.13 -6.59
N LEU A 129 -12.18 10.16 -5.85
CA LEU A 129 -13.58 10.14 -5.44
C LEU A 129 -13.79 11.02 -4.21
N HIS A 130 -14.86 11.82 -4.23
CA HIS A 130 -15.21 12.74 -3.14
C HIS A 130 -15.28 12.03 -1.78
N GLY A 131 -14.67 12.62 -0.77
CA GLY A 131 -14.74 12.16 0.63
C GLY A 131 -13.58 11.25 1.07
N PHE A 132 -12.77 10.68 0.16
CA PHE A 132 -11.68 9.78 0.55
C PHE A 132 -10.44 10.50 1.05
N MET A 133 -10.16 11.69 0.54
CA MET A 133 -8.96 12.46 0.86
C MET A 133 -9.24 13.80 1.55
N THR A 134 -10.50 14.21 1.68
CA THR A 134 -10.86 15.45 2.38
C THR A 134 -10.61 15.30 3.88
N THR A 135 -9.54 15.89 4.34
CA THR A 135 -9.28 16.07 5.77
C THR A 135 -10.03 17.28 6.28
N ASN A 136 -11.26 17.12 6.73
CA ASN A 136 -11.81 18.06 7.67
C ASN A 136 -11.20 17.71 9.05
N ARG A 137 -10.66 18.69 9.78
CA ARG A 137 -10.09 18.45 11.13
C ARG A 137 -11.06 17.75 12.08
N ALA A 138 -12.36 17.86 11.83
CA ALA A 138 -13.41 17.21 12.62
C ALA A 138 -13.67 15.74 12.23
N LYS A 139 -13.28 15.30 11.02
CA LYS A 139 -13.43 13.92 10.55
C LYS A 139 -12.24 13.58 9.65
N PRO A 140 -11.26 12.83 10.12
CA PRO A 140 -10.18 12.32 9.26
C PRO A 140 -10.79 11.45 8.15
N SER A 141 -10.18 11.47 6.97
CA SER A 141 -10.65 10.59 5.90
C SER A 141 -10.47 9.12 6.32
N PRO A 142 -11.37 8.20 5.90
CA PRO A 142 -11.24 6.79 6.23
C PRO A 142 -9.87 6.21 5.86
N ILE A 143 -9.32 6.60 4.71
CA ILE A 143 -8.01 6.11 4.25
C ILE A 143 -6.87 6.66 5.12
N HIS A 144 -6.97 7.89 5.60
CA HIS A 144 -5.99 8.44 6.54
C HIS A 144 -5.98 7.64 7.85
N GLU A 145 -7.16 7.37 8.42
CA GLU A 145 -7.28 6.59 9.66
C GLU A 145 -6.76 5.16 9.48
N ILE A 146 -7.12 4.51 8.36
CA ILE A 146 -6.60 3.19 8.01
C ILE A 146 -5.06 3.22 7.89
N SER A 147 -4.51 4.20 7.19
CA SER A 147 -3.07 4.32 6.97
C SER A 147 -2.27 4.63 8.24
N ALA A 148 -2.89 5.27 9.23
CA ALA A 148 -2.26 5.53 10.52
C ALA A 148 -2.27 4.29 11.43
N ASN A 149 -3.31 3.46 11.33
CA ASN A 149 -3.58 2.36 12.29
C ASN A 149 -3.30 0.95 11.74
N TYR A 150 -3.00 0.80 10.45
CA TYR A 150 -2.90 -0.52 9.82
C TYR A 150 -1.96 -1.50 10.54
N ARG A 151 -0.82 -1.01 11.04
CA ARG A 151 0.17 -1.85 11.75
C ARG A 151 -0.39 -2.40 13.06
N HIS A 152 -1.09 -1.57 13.81
CA HIS A 152 -1.65 -1.94 15.12
C HIS A 152 -2.77 -2.97 15.01
N LEU A 153 -3.43 -3.01 13.85
CA LEU A 153 -4.52 -3.93 13.56
C LEU A 153 -4.08 -5.14 12.70
N GLY A 154 -2.78 -5.25 12.37
CA GLY A 154 -2.27 -6.30 11.48
C GLY A 154 -2.85 -6.27 10.08
N LEU A 155 -3.32 -5.12 9.64
CA LEU A 155 -3.82 -4.92 8.29
C LEU A 155 -2.66 -4.64 7.35
N SER A 156 -2.80 -5.06 6.10
CA SER A 156 -1.97 -4.58 5.01
C SER A 156 -2.81 -3.76 4.05
N VAL A 157 -2.21 -2.76 3.44
CA VAL A 157 -2.94 -1.80 2.60
C VAL A 157 -2.16 -1.54 1.33
N ILE A 158 -2.83 -1.53 0.18
CA ILE A 158 -2.28 -1.08 -1.09
C ILE A 158 -3.14 0.09 -1.58
N ILE A 159 -2.52 1.22 -1.87
CA ILE A 159 -3.18 2.42 -2.39
C ILE A 159 -2.55 2.77 -3.72
N THR A 160 -3.34 2.87 -4.78
CA THR A 160 -2.84 3.39 -6.06
C THR A 160 -3.37 4.80 -6.33
N SER A 161 -2.56 5.64 -6.97
CA SER A 161 -2.94 6.98 -7.42
C SER A 161 -2.27 7.36 -8.72
N GLN A 162 -2.93 8.21 -9.49
CA GLN A 162 -2.39 8.73 -10.76
C GLN A 162 -1.38 9.85 -10.54
N SER A 163 -1.45 10.56 -9.41
CA SER A 163 -0.54 11.63 -9.03
C SER A 163 -0.06 11.43 -7.60
N TYR A 164 1.22 11.71 -7.38
CA TYR A 164 1.82 11.71 -6.06
C TYR A 164 1.28 12.86 -5.19
N MET A 165 1.03 14.01 -5.80
CA MET A 165 0.53 15.20 -5.09
C MET A 165 -0.90 15.04 -4.58
N ASP A 166 -1.73 14.21 -5.22
CA ASP A 166 -3.13 14.01 -4.83
C ASP A 166 -3.27 13.18 -3.55
N VAL A 167 -2.21 12.52 -3.12
CA VAL A 167 -2.18 11.76 -1.86
C VAL A 167 -1.64 12.64 -0.75
N ILE A 168 -2.32 12.68 0.39
CA ILE A 168 -1.88 13.48 1.54
C ILE A 168 -0.49 13.07 2.03
N LYS A 169 0.32 14.04 2.44
CA LYS A 169 1.71 13.83 2.87
C LYS A 169 1.90 12.72 3.91
N PRO A 170 1.05 12.56 4.95
CA PRO A 170 1.19 11.47 5.90
C PRO A 170 1.18 10.07 5.24
N ILE A 171 0.40 9.88 4.19
CA ILE A 171 0.31 8.59 3.48
C ILE A 171 1.46 8.44 2.50
N ARG A 172 1.71 9.47 1.63
CA ARG A 172 2.66 9.37 0.54
C ARG A 172 4.13 9.42 0.97
N ALA A 173 4.45 10.07 2.11
CA ALA A 173 5.82 10.31 2.54
C ALA A 173 6.19 9.71 3.91
N LEU A 174 5.22 9.48 4.82
CA LEU A 174 5.53 9.13 6.20
C LEU A 174 5.09 7.73 6.61
N ASN A 175 3.83 7.36 6.33
CA ASN A 175 3.22 6.15 6.87
C ASN A 175 3.42 4.91 5.98
N PHE A 176 3.82 5.07 4.72
CA PHE A 176 4.04 3.91 3.87
C PHE A 176 5.26 3.11 4.34
N LYS A 177 5.23 1.83 4.05
CA LYS A 177 6.39 0.94 4.16
C LYS A 177 7.11 0.81 2.83
N TYR A 178 6.35 0.76 1.74
CA TYR A 178 6.83 0.65 0.37
C TYR A 178 6.12 1.63 -0.56
N CYS A 179 6.88 2.46 -1.27
CA CYS A 179 6.36 3.36 -2.29
C CYS A 179 6.90 2.95 -3.66
N ILE A 180 6.00 2.57 -4.57
CA ILE A 180 6.33 2.14 -5.93
C ILE A 180 5.94 3.24 -6.91
N ILE A 181 6.89 3.63 -7.75
CA ILE A 181 6.70 4.69 -8.74
C ILE A 181 6.88 4.09 -10.13
N THR A 182 5.78 3.97 -10.86
CA THR A 182 5.76 3.39 -12.21
C THR A 182 6.05 4.43 -13.29
N SER A 183 5.33 5.57 -13.26
CA SER A 183 5.54 6.70 -14.16
C SER A 183 4.83 7.94 -13.59
N VAL A 184 5.53 9.04 -13.44
CA VAL A 184 4.99 10.28 -12.89
C VAL A 184 5.44 11.48 -13.71
N GLY A 185 4.68 12.58 -13.63
CA GLY A 185 5.08 13.85 -14.23
C GLY A 185 6.25 14.50 -13.50
N MET A 186 6.93 15.44 -14.18
CA MET A 186 8.10 16.13 -13.60
C MET A 186 7.79 16.89 -12.32
N LYS A 187 6.56 17.37 -12.13
CA LYS A 187 6.13 18.06 -10.91
C LYS A 187 6.08 17.10 -9.72
N ASP A 188 5.45 15.95 -9.91
CA ASP A 188 5.42 14.88 -8.90
C ASP A 188 6.85 14.36 -8.63
N LEU A 189 7.66 14.17 -9.67
CA LEU A 189 9.02 13.66 -9.52
C LEU A 189 9.93 14.59 -8.72
N LYS A 190 9.80 15.91 -8.89
CA LYS A 190 10.52 16.89 -8.06
C LYS A 190 10.10 16.77 -6.60
N LEU A 191 8.79 16.69 -6.33
CA LEU A 191 8.27 16.55 -4.98
C LEU A 191 8.72 15.23 -4.33
N ILE A 192 8.75 14.14 -5.08
CA ILE A 192 9.30 12.86 -4.61
C ILE A 192 10.77 13.01 -4.23
N GLY A 193 11.57 13.68 -5.07
CA GLY A 193 12.96 13.97 -4.76
C GLY A 193 13.11 14.74 -3.45
N GLU A 194 12.36 15.85 -3.29
CA GLU A 194 12.38 16.69 -2.09
C GLU A 194 11.91 15.95 -0.81
N GLU A 195 10.89 15.09 -0.91
CA GLU A 195 10.32 14.40 0.26
C GLU A 195 11.10 13.13 0.67
N HIS A 196 11.97 12.60 -0.21
CA HIS A 196 12.70 11.35 0.03
C HIS A 196 14.23 11.48 -0.01
N GLU A 197 14.75 12.69 -0.18
CA GLU A 197 16.19 12.92 -0.04
C GLU A 197 16.67 12.52 1.37
N ASN A 198 17.89 12.03 1.44
CA ASN A 198 18.52 11.59 2.67
C ASN A 198 20.04 11.84 2.62
N LEU A 199 20.80 11.28 3.58
CA LEU A 199 22.25 11.47 3.68
C LEU A 199 23.04 10.99 2.46
N TYR A 200 22.52 10.03 1.71
CA TYR A 200 23.22 9.36 0.61
C TYR A 200 22.68 9.74 -0.77
N PHE A 201 21.44 10.20 -0.85
CA PHE A 201 20.75 10.52 -2.10
C PHE A 201 20.12 11.90 -2.02
N SER A 202 20.61 12.83 -2.82
CA SER A 202 19.95 14.12 -3.01
C SER A 202 18.67 13.98 -3.83
N GLY A 203 17.80 14.98 -3.78
CA GLY A 203 16.61 15.01 -4.63
C GLY A 203 16.94 14.93 -6.14
N LYS A 204 18.11 15.43 -6.56
CA LYS A 204 18.59 15.32 -7.96
C LYS A 204 18.97 13.88 -8.30
N ASP A 205 19.67 13.18 -7.41
CA ASP A 205 20.04 11.77 -7.61
C ASP A 205 18.80 10.89 -7.77
N ILE A 206 17.79 11.10 -6.94
CA ILE A 206 16.51 10.36 -7.01
C ILE A 206 15.84 10.60 -8.37
N ILE A 207 15.83 11.82 -8.87
CA ILE A 207 15.28 12.16 -10.19
C ILE A 207 16.06 11.45 -11.31
N GLU A 208 17.39 11.43 -11.24
CA GLU A 208 18.23 10.77 -12.24
C GLU A 208 18.08 9.25 -12.22
N ILE A 209 18.06 8.64 -11.03
CA ILE A 209 17.74 7.22 -10.84
C ILE A 209 16.43 6.88 -11.51
N PHE A 210 15.38 7.64 -11.22
CA PHE A 210 14.07 7.39 -11.83
C PHE A 210 14.09 7.50 -13.35
N LYS A 211 14.74 8.53 -13.90
CA LYS A 211 14.89 8.68 -15.36
C LYS A 211 15.63 7.50 -15.99
N ASN A 212 16.71 7.05 -15.34
CA ASN A 212 17.45 5.87 -15.81
C ASN A 212 16.55 4.62 -15.81
N ILE A 213 15.83 4.33 -14.72
CA ILE A 213 14.90 3.22 -14.66
C ILE A 213 13.86 3.30 -15.80
N ARG A 214 13.32 4.50 -16.05
CA ARG A 214 12.31 4.71 -17.08
C ARG A 214 12.85 4.60 -18.51
N SER A 215 14.11 4.87 -18.74
CA SER A 215 14.76 4.68 -20.05
C SER A 215 14.75 3.21 -20.51
N HIS A 216 14.64 2.25 -19.59
CA HIS A 216 14.53 0.81 -19.88
C HIS A 216 13.10 0.36 -20.22
N GLY A 217 12.15 1.29 -20.35
CA GLY A 217 10.80 1.04 -20.86
C GLY A 217 9.73 0.77 -19.80
N ILE A 218 8.52 0.51 -20.28
CA ILE A 218 7.34 0.26 -19.43
C ILE A 218 7.51 -1.04 -18.66
N GLY A 219 7.08 -1.04 -17.41
CA GLY A 219 7.18 -2.20 -16.50
C GLY A 219 8.37 -2.15 -15.54
N ASN A 220 9.31 -1.21 -15.77
CA ASN A 220 10.35 -0.92 -14.81
C ASN A 220 9.86 0.16 -13.82
N CYS A 221 10.04 -0.07 -12.52
CA CYS A 221 9.55 0.81 -11.47
C CYS A 221 10.65 1.13 -10.46
N MET A 222 10.57 2.32 -9.86
CA MET A 222 11.37 2.64 -8.68
C MET A 222 10.59 2.24 -7.43
N LEU A 223 11.25 1.58 -6.49
CA LEU A 223 10.74 1.29 -5.15
C LEU A 223 11.52 2.10 -4.13
N ILE A 224 10.79 2.80 -3.27
CA ILE A 224 11.33 3.47 -2.08
C ILE A 224 10.83 2.67 -0.88
N SER A 225 11.75 2.20 -0.03
CA SER A 225 11.45 1.39 1.14
C SER A 225 11.75 2.16 2.43
N ASN A 226 10.74 2.31 3.29
CA ASN A 226 10.91 2.81 4.66
C ASN A 226 11.19 1.68 5.66
N ASP A 227 11.32 0.44 5.18
CA ASP A 227 11.69 -0.74 5.98
C ASP A 227 13.21 -0.96 6.00
N ASP A 228 13.92 -0.27 5.13
CA ASP A 228 15.38 -0.29 4.99
C ASP A 228 16.02 0.97 5.59
N ASP A 229 17.34 0.90 5.82
CA ASP A 229 18.14 2.07 6.15
C ASP A 229 18.28 3.03 4.95
N ASP A 230 18.75 4.24 5.22
CA ASP A 230 18.87 5.30 4.21
C ASP A 230 19.76 4.90 3.02
N LEU A 231 20.79 4.09 3.23
CA LEU A 231 21.71 3.61 2.19
C LEU A 231 21.04 2.59 1.26
N ASN A 232 20.13 1.79 1.80
CA ASN A 232 19.44 0.70 1.10
C ASN A 232 18.00 1.03 0.72
N ARG A 233 17.60 2.28 0.81
CA ARG A 233 16.23 2.74 0.67
C ARG A 233 15.66 2.64 -0.74
N PHE A 234 16.50 2.73 -1.79
CA PHE A 234 16.06 2.78 -3.18
C PHE A 234 16.34 1.46 -3.90
N TRP A 235 15.34 1.01 -4.67
CA TRP A 235 15.38 -0.26 -5.40
C TRP A 235 14.81 -0.09 -6.80
N TRP A 236 15.30 -0.90 -7.71
CA TRP A 236 14.76 -1.04 -9.05
C TRP A 236 13.97 -2.34 -9.13
N ILE A 237 12.68 -2.24 -9.45
CA ILE A 237 11.84 -3.37 -9.83
C ILE A 237 11.89 -3.49 -11.34
N HIS A 238 12.52 -4.55 -11.82
CA HIS A 238 12.63 -4.82 -13.24
C HIS A 238 11.33 -5.38 -13.80
N LYS A 239 11.14 -5.25 -15.12
CA LYS A 239 9.94 -5.75 -15.81
C LYS A 239 9.72 -7.26 -15.63
N ASN A 240 10.79 -8.03 -15.43
CA ASN A 240 10.73 -9.48 -15.16
C ASN A 240 10.43 -9.84 -13.70
N GLY A 241 10.24 -8.85 -12.83
CA GLY A 241 9.97 -9.04 -11.41
C GLY A 241 11.21 -9.08 -10.51
N GLU A 242 12.42 -9.09 -11.10
CA GLU A 242 13.65 -8.98 -10.32
C GLU A 242 13.71 -7.64 -9.59
N ILE A 243 14.27 -7.62 -8.38
CA ILE A 243 14.42 -6.42 -7.55
C ILE A 243 15.89 -6.24 -7.21
N THR A 244 16.47 -5.11 -7.62
CA THR A 244 17.88 -4.78 -7.41
C THR A 244 18.03 -3.54 -6.54
N ASN A 245 18.88 -3.60 -5.51
CA ASN A 245 19.20 -2.43 -4.69
C ASN A 245 20.05 -1.43 -5.47
N ILE A 246 19.68 -0.15 -5.36
CA ILE A 246 20.39 0.98 -5.96
C ILE A 246 21.34 1.55 -4.93
N LYS A 247 22.63 1.60 -5.24
CA LYS A 247 23.65 2.20 -4.38
C LYS A 247 23.93 3.64 -4.80
N PRO A 248 24.32 4.52 -3.86
CA PRO A 248 24.83 5.85 -4.19
C PRO A 248 26.06 5.75 -5.11
N LEU A 249 26.25 6.73 -5.97
CA LEU A 249 27.43 6.86 -6.85
C LEU A 249 28.67 7.23 -6.05
#